data_ac0efbb540a91d6767a9f3864cbda181
#
_entry.id   ac0efbb540a91d6767a9f3864cbda181
#
_cell.length_a   1.000
_cell.length_b   1.000
_cell.length_c   1.000
_cell.angle_alpha   90.00
_cell.angle_beta   90.00
_cell.angle_gamma   90.00
#
_symmetry.space_group_name_H-M   'P 1'
#
loop_
_entity.id
_entity.type
_entity.pdbx_description
1 polymer ?
#
loop_
_entity_poly.entity_id
_entity_poly.type
_entity_poly.pdbx_seq_one_letter_code
_entity_poly.pdbx_strand_id
1 'polypeptide(L)'
;MQSKILNKRAINIIAIALIIGLLISVLPIIISSFYSHPIADDFGFSEKVNHVVKSGGGLFDILSASFQQVKGTYFGWQGTYAAIFIFSLQPAAFSENLYFLTAIVMLISLIASTMFFIDTIFSVMGFNKTYGFIISSIILLLSIHFVVNKNEAFFWWNGSSYYTLFYAFSLLLLSLLIRLYYTEKTTTRIICFIISLMLSIFIGGGNYSTALLTTVIMVVVLIVVWKSKRKLLPFYLIIFTILLASFITSMIAPGNSVRAAAVNGESPIKAIIHSVFYAMNYIAKWTGLAQIAGFIFIAIIAFIVTKKSKYQYKYPLLVFIASVLIFATQLTPPLYAMSSVGAGRQVNIYYYSYYLLVSFNVFYLCGWINRKKIFIINSKNFRKSYALCGTLIVICIFFSGCLNYGLHNITFVDTFLALKNGTPQAYDIEYMDRIADIKSGNTVIKDIESVPDFFAPLSIKEDSNFWINRQIARYYDVEKITLKTE
;
A
#
# COMPACT_ATOMS: atom_id res chain seq x y z
N MET A 1 43.39 -13.24 -3.82
CA MET A 1 42.62 -13.85 -4.91
C MET A 1 41.13 -13.56 -4.67
N GLN A 2 40.58 -12.51 -5.32
CA GLN A 2 39.19 -12.11 -5.14
C GLN A 2 38.28 -13.12 -5.85
N SER A 3 37.55 -13.92 -5.10
CA SER A 3 36.45 -14.74 -5.68
C SER A 3 35.36 -13.82 -6.18
N LYS A 4 35.26 -13.62 -7.50
CA LYS A 4 34.11 -13.01 -8.17
C LYS A 4 32.91 -13.96 -7.93
N ILE A 5 32.16 -13.75 -6.87
CA ILE A 5 31.09 -14.66 -6.42
C ILE A 5 29.96 -14.72 -7.45
N LEU A 6 29.69 -13.64 -8.18
CA LEU A 6 28.86 -13.59 -9.39
C LEU A 6 29.49 -12.62 -10.39
N ASN A 7 29.40 -12.93 -11.69
CA ASN A 7 29.82 -11.99 -12.71
C ASN A 7 28.88 -10.78 -12.65
N LYS A 8 29.43 -9.56 -12.51
CA LYS A 8 28.67 -8.29 -12.46
C LYS A 8 27.63 -8.21 -13.60
N ARG A 9 27.97 -8.75 -14.78
CA ARG A 9 27.10 -8.82 -15.95
C ARG A 9 25.85 -9.71 -15.70
N ALA A 10 26.03 -10.88 -15.08
CA ALA A 10 24.92 -11.78 -14.76
C ALA A 10 23.93 -11.18 -13.75
N ILE A 11 24.44 -10.50 -12.70
CA ILE A 11 23.59 -9.81 -11.71
C ILE A 11 22.78 -8.69 -12.36
N ASN A 12 23.41 -7.89 -13.23
CA ASN A 12 22.72 -6.84 -13.95
C ASN A 12 21.62 -7.40 -14.88
N ILE A 13 21.91 -8.51 -15.57
CA ILE A 13 20.91 -9.18 -16.42
C ILE A 13 19.71 -9.64 -15.59
N ILE A 14 19.92 -10.25 -14.42
CA ILE A 14 18.83 -10.67 -13.53
C ILE A 14 18.03 -9.46 -13.06
N ALA A 15 18.68 -8.37 -12.66
CA ALA A 15 17.99 -7.15 -12.23
C ALA A 15 17.12 -6.57 -13.37
N ILE A 16 17.66 -6.47 -14.58
CA ILE A 16 16.93 -5.96 -15.74
C ILE A 16 15.75 -6.89 -16.08
N ALA A 17 15.96 -8.22 -16.09
CA ALA A 17 14.91 -9.18 -16.36
C ALA A 17 13.75 -9.09 -15.34
N LEU A 18 14.07 -8.92 -14.05
CA LEU A 18 13.05 -8.76 -13.00
C LEU A 18 12.29 -7.43 -13.12
N ILE A 19 12.96 -6.34 -13.46
CA ILE A 19 12.31 -5.04 -13.68
C ILE A 19 11.40 -5.12 -14.89
N ILE A 20 11.87 -5.66 -16.01
CA ILE A 20 11.05 -5.86 -17.22
C ILE A 20 9.88 -6.79 -16.92
N GLY A 21 10.11 -7.90 -16.21
CA GLY A 21 9.07 -8.81 -15.78
C GLY A 21 8.01 -8.13 -14.91
N LEU A 22 8.42 -7.29 -13.96
CA LEU A 22 7.50 -6.50 -13.14
C LEU A 22 6.67 -5.54 -14.01
N LEU A 23 7.31 -4.79 -14.93
CA LEU A 23 6.60 -3.85 -15.80
C LEU A 23 5.60 -4.55 -16.72
N ILE A 24 5.99 -5.68 -17.33
CA ILE A 24 5.08 -6.46 -18.17
C ILE A 24 3.92 -7.04 -17.34
N SER A 25 4.21 -7.51 -16.12
CA SER A 25 3.20 -8.13 -15.26
C SER A 25 2.13 -7.17 -14.75
N VAL A 26 2.39 -5.87 -14.69
CA VAL A 26 1.38 -4.87 -14.32
C VAL A 26 0.56 -4.35 -15.50
N LEU A 27 0.93 -4.65 -16.75
CA LEU A 27 0.21 -4.17 -17.94
C LEU A 27 -1.27 -4.60 -17.96
N PRO A 28 -1.66 -5.86 -17.66
CA PRO A 28 -3.07 -6.22 -17.63
C PRO A 28 -3.87 -5.45 -16.58
N ILE A 29 -3.27 -5.10 -15.43
CA ILE A 29 -3.91 -4.28 -14.41
C ILE A 29 -4.16 -2.87 -14.96
N ILE A 30 -3.17 -2.28 -15.62
CA ILE A 30 -3.28 -0.96 -16.24
C ILE A 30 -4.31 -0.98 -17.38
N ILE A 31 -4.30 -1.99 -18.24
CA ILE A 31 -5.27 -2.11 -19.34
C ILE A 31 -6.69 -2.28 -18.78
N SER A 32 -6.88 -3.15 -17.78
CA SER A 32 -8.18 -3.32 -17.12
C SER A 32 -8.69 -2.04 -16.49
N SER A 33 -7.80 -1.17 -16.01
CA SER A 33 -8.23 0.08 -15.36
C SER A 33 -8.92 1.07 -16.31
N PHE A 34 -8.71 0.98 -17.62
CA PHE A 34 -9.44 1.80 -18.59
C PHE A 34 -10.93 1.48 -18.66
N TYR A 35 -11.33 0.35 -18.15
CA TYR A 35 -12.71 -0.11 -18.03
C TYR A 35 -13.27 0.01 -16.59
N SER A 36 -12.51 0.66 -15.68
CA SER A 36 -12.94 0.85 -14.29
C SER A 36 -13.68 2.18 -14.11
N HIS A 37 -14.63 2.20 -13.19
CA HIS A 37 -15.49 3.34 -12.95
C HIS A 37 -15.65 3.64 -11.45
N PRO A 38 -16.08 4.87 -11.07
CA PRO A 38 -16.38 5.21 -9.69
C PRO A 38 -17.46 4.30 -9.08
N ILE A 39 -17.27 3.96 -7.83
CA ILE A 39 -18.21 3.12 -7.09
C ILE A 39 -18.45 3.65 -5.67
N ALA A 40 -19.62 3.41 -5.14
CA ALA A 40 -19.98 3.66 -3.75
C ALA A 40 -19.59 5.06 -3.25
N ASP A 41 -18.69 5.11 -2.25
CA ASP A 41 -18.23 6.32 -1.58
C ASP A 41 -17.53 7.34 -2.51
N ASP A 42 -17.04 6.91 -3.68
CA ASP A 42 -16.40 7.81 -4.64
C ASP A 42 -17.31 8.96 -5.04
N PHE A 43 -18.62 8.67 -5.24
CA PHE A 43 -19.60 9.68 -5.58
C PHE A 43 -19.81 10.69 -4.45
N GLY A 44 -20.02 10.20 -3.22
CA GLY A 44 -20.37 11.06 -2.10
C GLY A 44 -19.21 11.93 -1.61
N PHE A 45 -17.96 11.45 -1.68
CA PHE A 45 -16.82 12.26 -1.28
C PHE A 45 -16.39 13.28 -2.32
N SER A 46 -16.64 13.03 -3.61
CA SER A 46 -16.23 13.92 -4.70
C SER A 46 -17.36 14.79 -5.27
N GLU A 47 -18.60 14.64 -4.81
CA GLU A 47 -19.79 15.38 -5.25
C GLU A 47 -19.50 16.89 -5.37
N LYS A 48 -19.01 17.53 -4.32
CA LYS A 48 -18.76 18.98 -4.32
C LYS A 48 -17.71 19.42 -5.33
N VAL A 49 -16.65 18.64 -5.49
CA VAL A 49 -15.61 18.91 -6.49
C VAL A 49 -16.17 18.73 -7.89
N ASN A 50 -16.93 17.68 -8.14
CA ASN A 50 -17.57 17.43 -9.43
C ASN A 50 -18.51 18.59 -9.84
N HIS A 51 -19.33 19.09 -8.92
CA HIS A 51 -20.20 20.24 -9.20
C HIS A 51 -19.43 21.51 -9.52
N VAL A 52 -18.32 21.79 -8.80
CA VAL A 52 -17.42 22.91 -9.10
C VAL A 52 -16.81 22.76 -10.48
N VAL A 53 -16.31 21.58 -10.83
CA VAL A 53 -15.72 21.32 -12.16
C VAL A 53 -16.76 21.49 -13.27
N LYS A 54 -17.96 20.93 -13.10
CA LYS A 54 -19.07 21.08 -14.06
C LYS A 54 -19.50 22.54 -14.26
N SER A 55 -19.42 23.37 -13.21
CA SER A 55 -19.73 24.81 -13.29
C SER A 55 -18.57 25.67 -13.84
N GLY A 56 -17.43 25.06 -14.22
CA GLY A 56 -16.27 25.79 -14.74
C GLY A 56 -15.42 26.46 -13.65
N GLY A 57 -15.52 26.05 -12.39
CA GLY A 57 -14.74 26.59 -11.28
C GLY A 57 -13.24 26.34 -11.41
N GLY A 58 -12.42 27.26 -10.89
CA GLY A 58 -10.97 27.19 -10.95
C GLY A 58 -10.35 26.35 -9.81
N LEU A 59 -9.01 26.30 -9.77
CA LEU A 59 -8.26 25.54 -8.76
C LEU A 59 -8.63 25.93 -7.33
N PHE A 60 -8.81 27.20 -7.05
CA PHE A 60 -9.17 27.68 -5.70
C PHE A 60 -10.57 27.21 -5.29
N ASP A 61 -11.53 27.17 -6.23
CA ASP A 61 -12.88 26.67 -5.98
C ASP A 61 -12.86 25.16 -5.69
N ILE A 62 -12.07 24.41 -6.46
CA ILE A 62 -11.86 22.96 -6.23
C ILE A 62 -11.26 22.71 -4.84
N LEU A 63 -10.21 23.44 -4.45
CA LEU A 63 -9.62 23.31 -3.13
C LEU A 63 -10.63 23.69 -2.03
N SER A 64 -11.40 24.77 -2.22
CA SER A 64 -12.47 25.16 -1.30
C SER A 64 -13.52 24.08 -1.13
N ALA A 65 -13.99 23.48 -2.23
CA ALA A 65 -14.94 22.37 -2.22
C ALA A 65 -14.37 21.14 -1.47
N SER A 66 -13.09 20.81 -1.70
CA SER A 66 -12.39 19.74 -1.00
C SER A 66 -12.32 20.00 0.50
N PHE A 67 -11.97 21.22 0.92
CA PHE A 67 -11.94 21.57 2.35
C PHE A 67 -13.33 21.58 2.99
N GLN A 68 -14.37 21.98 2.25
CA GLN A 68 -15.75 21.87 2.73
C GLN A 68 -16.16 20.40 2.91
N GLN A 69 -15.74 19.51 2.01
CA GLN A 69 -15.96 18.07 2.16
C GLN A 69 -15.23 17.53 3.40
N VAL A 70 -13.96 17.91 3.60
CA VAL A 70 -13.19 17.57 4.81
C VAL A 70 -13.93 18.04 6.07
N LYS A 71 -14.33 19.32 6.12
CA LYS A 71 -15.04 19.89 7.27
C LYS A 71 -16.32 19.15 7.59
N GLY A 72 -17.18 18.90 6.59
CA GLY A 72 -18.44 18.18 6.77
C GLY A 72 -18.22 16.77 7.32
N THR A 73 -17.25 16.04 6.77
CA THR A 73 -16.93 14.67 7.19
C THR A 73 -16.26 14.62 8.56
N TYR A 74 -15.37 15.56 8.88
CA TYR A 74 -14.67 15.66 10.17
C TYR A 74 -15.64 15.82 11.35
N PHE A 75 -16.68 16.61 11.18
CA PHE A 75 -17.69 16.80 12.22
C PHE A 75 -18.80 15.75 12.17
N GLY A 76 -19.13 15.19 10.99
CA GLY A 76 -20.29 14.34 10.80
C GLY A 76 -20.03 12.84 10.75
N TRP A 77 -18.79 12.38 10.49
CA TRP A 77 -18.56 10.96 10.25
C TRP A 77 -17.23 10.41 10.73
N GLN A 78 -16.08 11.01 10.32
CA GLN A 78 -14.74 10.49 10.66
C GLN A 78 -13.67 11.57 10.58
N GLY A 79 -12.62 11.43 11.41
CA GLY A 79 -11.57 12.42 11.58
C GLY A 79 -10.40 12.35 10.61
N THR A 80 -10.37 11.42 9.67
CA THR A 80 -9.23 11.19 8.77
C THR A 80 -9.16 12.22 7.63
N TYR A 81 -8.97 13.48 8.01
CA TYR A 81 -9.11 14.66 7.17
C TYR A 81 -8.26 14.66 5.90
N ALA A 82 -7.01 14.15 5.98
CA ALA A 82 -6.14 14.09 4.80
C ALA A 82 -6.61 13.03 3.79
N ALA A 83 -7.17 11.91 4.27
CA ALA A 83 -7.77 10.93 3.41
C ALA A 83 -9.01 11.47 2.70
N ILE A 84 -9.91 12.16 3.45
CA ILE A 84 -11.11 12.79 2.87
C ILE A 84 -10.74 13.84 1.81
N PHE A 85 -9.68 14.62 2.05
CA PHE A 85 -9.17 15.54 1.04
C PHE A 85 -8.79 14.82 -0.25
N ILE A 86 -8.05 13.71 -0.16
CA ILE A 86 -7.67 12.89 -1.33
C ILE A 86 -8.91 12.24 -1.99
N PHE A 87 -9.90 11.77 -1.20
CA PHE A 87 -11.12 11.18 -1.74
C PHE A 87 -11.91 12.16 -2.58
N SER A 88 -11.99 13.43 -2.14
CA SER A 88 -12.71 14.47 -2.88
C SER A 88 -12.10 14.77 -4.25
N LEU A 89 -10.83 14.44 -4.46
CA LEU A 89 -10.08 14.64 -5.69
C LEU A 89 -10.02 13.37 -6.57
N GLN A 90 -10.99 12.46 -6.43
CA GLN A 90 -11.02 11.28 -7.28
C GLN A 90 -11.07 11.67 -8.78
N PRO A 91 -10.35 10.93 -9.66
CA PRO A 91 -10.13 11.36 -11.03
C PRO A 91 -11.41 11.60 -11.86
N ALA A 92 -12.45 10.78 -11.66
CA ALA A 92 -13.71 10.95 -12.40
C ALA A 92 -14.51 12.19 -11.96
N ALA A 93 -14.17 12.83 -10.84
CA ALA A 93 -14.76 14.14 -10.50
C ALA A 93 -14.39 15.24 -11.49
N PHE A 94 -13.25 15.09 -12.18
CA PHE A 94 -12.78 16.01 -13.22
C PHE A 94 -13.24 15.60 -14.62
N SER A 95 -13.25 14.31 -14.92
CA SER A 95 -13.80 13.72 -16.14
C SER A 95 -13.98 12.21 -15.92
N GLU A 96 -15.14 11.67 -16.30
CA GLU A 96 -15.46 10.23 -16.15
C GLU A 96 -14.38 9.35 -16.77
N ASN A 97 -13.80 9.76 -17.90
CA ASN A 97 -12.73 9.03 -18.59
C ASN A 97 -11.38 9.00 -17.86
N LEU A 98 -11.22 9.73 -16.77
CA LEU A 98 -9.95 9.78 -16.02
C LEU A 98 -9.87 8.76 -14.89
N TYR A 99 -10.93 7.99 -14.63
CA TYR A 99 -10.94 7.08 -13.47
C TYR A 99 -9.85 6.00 -13.52
N PHE A 100 -9.40 5.62 -14.72
CA PHE A 100 -8.27 4.71 -14.93
C PHE A 100 -6.97 5.15 -14.21
N LEU A 101 -6.82 6.44 -13.93
CA LEU A 101 -5.68 6.98 -13.18
C LEU A 101 -5.60 6.40 -11.76
N THR A 102 -6.69 5.87 -11.21
CA THR A 102 -6.72 5.21 -9.91
C THR A 102 -5.66 4.12 -9.82
N ALA A 103 -5.70 3.14 -10.73
CA ALA A 103 -4.74 2.03 -10.70
C ALA A 103 -3.31 2.50 -11.00
N ILE A 104 -3.16 3.44 -11.93
CA ILE A 104 -1.84 4.00 -12.30
C ILE A 104 -1.19 4.69 -11.09
N VAL A 105 -1.92 5.56 -10.40
CA VAL A 105 -1.42 6.28 -9.22
C VAL A 105 -1.05 5.31 -8.10
N MET A 106 -1.87 4.29 -7.85
CA MET A 106 -1.60 3.29 -6.81
C MET A 106 -0.37 2.43 -7.13
N LEU A 107 -0.27 1.94 -8.36
CA LEU A 107 0.87 1.14 -8.81
C LEU A 107 2.17 1.96 -8.78
N ILE A 108 2.17 3.17 -9.34
CA ILE A 108 3.35 4.05 -9.32
C ILE A 108 3.76 4.36 -7.88
N SER A 109 2.81 4.71 -7.01
CA SER A 109 3.09 5.04 -5.61
C SER A 109 3.70 3.87 -4.86
N LEU A 110 3.15 2.66 -4.99
CA LEU A 110 3.64 1.45 -4.34
C LEU A 110 5.03 1.05 -4.87
N ILE A 111 5.19 1.03 -6.21
CA ILE A 111 6.45 0.64 -6.86
C ILE A 111 7.56 1.64 -6.53
N ALA A 112 7.31 2.93 -6.74
CA ALA A 112 8.32 3.96 -6.53
C ALA A 112 8.74 4.07 -5.06
N SER A 113 7.78 4.06 -4.12
CA SER A 113 8.09 4.16 -2.69
C SER A 113 8.87 2.95 -2.17
N THR A 114 8.50 1.73 -2.60
CA THR A 114 9.20 0.50 -2.22
C THR A 114 10.62 0.46 -2.79
N MET A 115 10.79 0.77 -4.08
CA MET A 115 12.11 0.83 -4.72
C MET A 115 12.99 1.91 -4.08
N PHE A 116 12.44 3.09 -3.82
CA PHE A 116 13.17 4.19 -3.19
C PHE A 116 13.59 3.87 -1.75
N PHE A 117 12.72 3.19 -0.98
CA PHE A 117 13.02 2.76 0.37
C PHE A 117 14.17 1.77 0.42
N ILE A 118 14.13 0.73 -0.42
CA ILE A 118 15.18 -0.28 -0.47
C ILE A 118 16.48 0.30 -1.04
N ASP A 119 16.44 1.12 -2.12
CA ASP A 119 17.62 1.83 -2.65
C ASP A 119 18.27 2.71 -1.57
N THR A 120 17.46 3.40 -0.76
CA THR A 120 17.96 4.25 0.32
C THR A 120 18.73 3.43 1.36
N ILE A 121 18.18 2.28 1.80
CA ILE A 121 18.86 1.38 2.75
C ILE A 121 20.16 0.85 2.14
N PHE A 122 20.13 0.38 0.90
CA PHE A 122 21.31 -0.16 0.22
C PHE A 122 22.40 0.88 0.02
N SER A 123 22.02 2.09 -0.35
CA SER A 123 22.94 3.22 -0.53
C SER A 123 23.65 3.59 0.76
N VAL A 124 22.91 3.67 1.86
CA VAL A 124 23.46 4.03 3.18
C VAL A 124 24.35 2.94 3.75
N MET A 125 24.00 1.67 3.53
CA MET A 125 24.81 0.54 3.96
C MET A 125 26.05 0.32 3.07
N GLY A 126 26.22 1.09 1.99
CA GLY A 126 27.30 0.94 1.02
C GLY A 126 27.20 -0.35 0.20
N PHE A 127 25.99 -0.89 0.02
CA PHE A 127 25.75 -2.08 -0.77
C PHE A 127 25.55 -1.77 -2.25
N ASN A 128 25.79 -2.74 -3.12
CA ASN A 128 25.52 -2.58 -4.54
C ASN A 128 24.04 -2.45 -4.80
N LYS A 129 23.61 -1.35 -5.39
CA LYS A 129 22.23 -1.00 -5.71
C LYS A 129 21.52 -2.04 -6.59
N THR A 130 22.26 -2.74 -7.46
CA THR A 130 21.69 -3.80 -8.31
C THR A 130 21.01 -4.89 -7.49
N TYR A 131 21.57 -5.25 -6.33
CA TYR A 131 20.90 -6.19 -5.42
C TYR A 131 19.67 -5.58 -4.76
N GLY A 132 19.67 -4.29 -4.48
CA GLY A 132 18.49 -3.57 -3.99
C GLY A 132 17.35 -3.63 -4.99
N PHE A 133 17.62 -3.38 -6.29
CA PHE A 133 16.64 -3.52 -7.36
C PHE A 133 16.06 -4.94 -7.49
N ILE A 134 16.90 -5.96 -7.34
CA ILE A 134 16.42 -7.35 -7.37
C ILE A 134 15.47 -7.62 -6.19
N ILE A 135 15.85 -7.24 -4.98
CA ILE A 135 15.02 -7.45 -3.78
C ILE A 135 13.70 -6.69 -3.88
N SER A 136 13.74 -5.42 -4.28
CA SER A 136 12.51 -4.62 -4.42
C SER A 136 11.59 -5.18 -5.50
N SER A 137 12.13 -5.65 -6.63
CA SER A 137 11.33 -6.29 -7.68
C SER A 137 10.64 -7.56 -7.20
N ILE A 138 11.33 -8.41 -6.42
CA ILE A 138 10.72 -9.62 -5.84
C ILE A 138 9.61 -9.27 -4.86
N ILE A 139 9.87 -8.32 -3.94
CA ILE A 139 8.86 -7.85 -2.98
C ILE A 139 7.65 -7.30 -3.72
N LEU A 140 7.84 -6.48 -4.77
CA LEU A 140 6.76 -5.90 -5.55
C LEU A 140 5.98 -6.93 -6.35
N LEU A 141 6.65 -7.90 -7.00
CA LEU A 141 5.96 -8.99 -7.69
C LEU A 141 5.05 -9.77 -6.74
N LEU A 142 5.55 -10.10 -5.54
CA LEU A 142 4.76 -10.81 -4.54
C LEU A 142 3.63 -9.92 -3.98
N SER A 143 3.90 -8.65 -3.68
CA SER A 143 2.94 -7.72 -3.10
C SER A 143 1.79 -7.37 -4.06
N ILE A 144 2.06 -7.21 -5.35
CA ILE A 144 1.07 -6.82 -6.36
C ILE A 144 0.24 -8.02 -6.81
N HIS A 145 0.90 -9.17 -7.07
CA HIS A 145 0.21 -10.29 -7.69
C HIS A 145 -0.48 -11.25 -6.72
N PHE A 146 -0.11 -11.22 -5.44
CA PHE A 146 -0.77 -11.99 -4.39
C PHE A 146 -1.48 -11.09 -3.38
N VAL A 147 -1.84 -9.87 -3.78
CA VAL A 147 -2.58 -8.92 -2.93
C VAL A 147 -3.91 -9.53 -2.48
N VAL A 148 -4.31 -9.27 -1.25
CA VAL A 148 -5.47 -9.91 -0.63
C VAL A 148 -6.79 -9.49 -1.29
N ASN A 149 -6.93 -8.19 -1.58
CA ASN A 149 -8.09 -7.65 -2.28
C ASN A 149 -7.64 -6.70 -3.40
N LYS A 150 -7.77 -7.14 -4.63
CA LYS A 150 -7.30 -6.46 -5.84
C LYS A 150 -8.04 -5.15 -6.10
N ASN A 151 -9.38 -5.17 -5.94
CA ASN A 151 -10.22 -4.00 -6.11
C ASN A 151 -9.81 -2.87 -5.15
N GLU A 152 -9.75 -3.20 -3.87
CA GLU A 152 -9.41 -2.26 -2.81
C GLU A 152 -7.91 -1.89 -2.78
N ALA A 153 -7.06 -2.58 -3.55
CA ALA A 153 -5.66 -2.23 -3.71
C ALA A 153 -5.41 -1.23 -4.84
N PHE A 154 -6.14 -1.39 -5.98
CA PHE A 154 -5.78 -0.71 -7.23
C PHE A 154 -6.96 -0.05 -7.96
N PHE A 155 -8.19 -0.57 -7.88
CA PHE A 155 -9.26 -0.14 -8.78
C PHE A 155 -10.30 0.78 -8.13
N TRP A 156 -10.50 0.71 -6.83
CA TRP A 156 -11.43 1.59 -6.12
C TRP A 156 -10.69 2.75 -5.47
N TRP A 157 -10.94 3.99 -5.92
CA TRP A 157 -10.20 5.17 -5.48
C TRP A 157 -10.18 5.35 -3.97
N ASN A 158 -11.36 5.39 -3.33
CA ASN A 158 -11.42 5.63 -1.88
C ASN A 158 -10.77 4.47 -1.08
N GLY A 159 -10.97 3.23 -1.50
CA GLY A 159 -10.35 2.07 -0.87
C GLY A 159 -8.83 2.07 -1.01
N SER A 160 -8.33 2.23 -2.23
CA SER A 160 -6.91 2.13 -2.55
C SER A 160 -6.11 3.35 -2.08
N SER A 161 -6.64 4.56 -2.28
CA SER A 161 -5.95 5.78 -1.83
C SER A 161 -5.87 5.86 -0.31
N TYR A 162 -6.90 5.41 0.42
CA TYR A 162 -6.90 5.42 1.87
C TYR A 162 -5.80 4.54 2.49
N TYR A 163 -5.47 3.43 1.84
CA TYR A 163 -4.53 2.46 2.40
C TYR A 163 -3.24 2.35 1.58
N THR A 164 -3.31 2.00 0.29
CA THR A 164 -2.10 1.79 -0.54
C THR A 164 -1.29 3.07 -0.71
N LEU A 165 -1.94 4.21 -0.97
CA LEU A 165 -1.24 5.49 -1.15
C LEU A 165 -0.63 5.99 0.18
N PHE A 166 -1.36 5.90 1.30
CA PHE A 166 -0.83 6.30 2.61
C PHE A 166 0.30 5.38 3.09
N TYR A 167 0.24 4.09 2.76
CA TYR A 167 1.37 3.18 2.98
C TYR A 167 2.60 3.61 2.17
N ALA A 168 2.42 3.98 0.91
CA ALA A 168 3.49 4.51 0.07
C ALA A 168 4.09 5.81 0.65
N PHE A 169 3.25 6.73 1.18
CA PHE A 169 3.70 7.92 1.89
C PHE A 169 4.53 7.59 3.13
N SER A 170 4.15 6.56 3.89
CA SER A 170 4.92 6.10 5.04
C SER A 170 6.30 5.59 4.65
N LEU A 171 6.41 4.76 3.59
CA LEU A 171 7.70 4.31 3.07
C LEU A 171 8.57 5.47 2.57
N LEU A 172 7.97 6.44 1.90
CA LEU A 172 8.66 7.64 1.44
C LEU A 172 9.19 8.45 2.62
N LEU A 173 8.37 8.67 3.67
CA LEU A 173 8.78 9.34 4.89
C LEU A 173 9.98 8.63 5.53
N LEU A 174 9.91 7.32 5.72
CA LEU A 174 11.01 6.54 6.29
C LEU A 174 12.29 6.66 5.46
N SER A 175 12.18 6.67 4.13
CA SER A 175 13.32 6.87 3.22
C SER A 175 13.95 8.26 3.42
N LEU A 176 13.13 9.30 3.52
CA LEU A 176 13.61 10.67 3.72
C LEU A 176 14.25 10.84 5.10
N LEU A 177 13.72 10.22 6.14
CA LEU A 177 14.34 10.21 7.48
C LEU A 177 15.71 9.56 7.45
N ILE A 178 15.86 8.42 6.78
CA ILE A 178 17.16 7.78 6.62
C ILE A 178 18.12 8.71 5.85
N ARG A 179 17.69 9.33 4.76
CA ARG A 179 18.50 10.28 4.00
C ARG A 179 18.88 11.53 4.81
N LEU A 180 17.94 12.08 5.58
CA LEU A 180 18.16 13.20 6.51
C LEU A 180 19.27 12.86 7.52
N TYR A 181 19.30 11.62 8.01
CA TYR A 181 20.30 11.15 8.97
C TYR A 181 21.71 11.07 8.37
N TYR A 182 21.83 10.61 7.11
CA TYR A 182 23.14 10.30 6.52
C TYR A 182 23.68 11.43 5.62
N THR A 183 22.83 12.35 5.13
CA THR A 183 23.29 13.41 4.24
C THR A 183 24.12 14.47 4.97
N GLU A 184 25.20 14.90 4.33
CA GLU A 184 26.00 16.04 4.76
C GLU A 184 25.66 17.33 4.00
N LYS A 185 24.97 17.20 2.84
CA LYS A 185 24.57 18.33 2.00
C LYS A 185 23.40 19.06 2.61
N THR A 186 23.55 20.33 2.93
CA THR A 186 22.52 21.19 3.54
C THR A 186 21.24 21.26 2.70
N THR A 187 21.35 21.45 1.38
CA THR A 187 20.21 21.49 0.47
C THR A 187 19.40 20.20 0.52
N THR A 188 20.06 19.03 0.43
CA THR A 188 19.36 17.73 0.54
C THR A 188 18.69 17.57 1.90
N ARG A 189 19.34 18.04 2.98
CA ARG A 189 18.78 18.01 4.34
C ARG A 189 17.51 18.83 4.45
N ILE A 190 17.51 20.05 3.90
CA ILE A 190 16.33 20.94 3.90
C ILE A 190 15.20 20.32 3.09
N ILE A 191 15.46 19.80 1.89
CA ILE A 191 14.47 19.16 1.04
C ILE A 191 13.84 17.95 1.76
N CYS A 192 14.68 17.05 2.32
CA CYS A 192 14.20 15.90 3.07
C CYS A 192 13.34 16.32 4.27
N PHE A 193 13.73 17.38 4.98
CA PHE A 193 12.99 17.89 6.12
C PHE A 193 11.62 18.44 5.72
N ILE A 194 11.56 19.34 4.73
CA ILE A 194 10.30 19.96 4.27
C ILE A 194 9.32 18.89 3.77
N ILE A 195 9.78 17.97 2.92
CA ILE A 195 8.91 16.91 2.40
C ILE A 195 8.46 15.99 3.54
N SER A 196 9.32 15.71 4.53
CA SER A 196 8.94 14.91 5.72
C SER A 196 7.86 15.59 6.55
N LEU A 197 7.86 16.92 6.68
CA LEU A 197 6.78 17.67 7.37
C LEU A 197 5.45 17.52 6.63
N MET A 198 5.45 17.69 5.30
CA MET A 198 4.24 17.52 4.48
C MET A 198 3.68 16.10 4.59
N LEU A 199 4.53 15.08 4.44
CA LEU A 199 4.12 13.68 4.58
C LEU A 199 3.60 13.37 5.98
N SER A 200 4.15 13.97 7.02
CA SER A 200 3.70 13.78 8.41
C SER A 200 2.27 14.29 8.62
N ILE A 201 1.91 15.43 8.01
CA ILE A 201 0.54 15.95 8.03
C ILE A 201 -0.42 14.97 7.35
N PHE A 202 -0.05 14.49 6.16
CA PHE A 202 -0.89 13.55 5.42
C PHE A 202 -1.03 12.21 6.17
N ILE A 203 0.07 11.62 6.63
CA ILE A 203 0.05 10.31 7.31
C ILE A 203 -0.76 10.39 8.61
N GLY A 204 -0.57 11.42 9.43
CA GLY A 204 -1.33 11.59 10.67
C GLY A 204 -2.83 11.81 10.43
N GLY A 205 -3.20 12.55 9.37
CA GLY A 205 -4.59 12.76 8.94
C GLY A 205 -5.15 11.64 8.04
N GLY A 206 -4.39 10.57 7.81
CA GLY A 206 -4.76 9.43 6.98
C GLY A 206 -5.44 8.30 7.75
N ASN A 207 -5.20 7.04 7.33
CA ASN A 207 -5.75 5.90 8.05
C ASN A 207 -4.98 5.64 9.37
N TYR A 208 -5.71 5.24 10.39
CA TYR A 208 -5.16 5.05 11.74
C TYR A 208 -4.11 3.93 11.83
N SER A 209 -4.22 2.89 11.01
CA SER A 209 -3.26 1.78 10.98
C SER A 209 -1.87 2.23 10.54
N THR A 210 -1.79 2.98 9.43
CA THR A 210 -0.52 3.53 8.92
C THR A 210 0.01 4.64 9.84
N ALA A 211 -0.87 5.50 10.36
CA ALA A 211 -0.49 6.58 11.27
C ALA A 211 0.14 6.03 12.56
N LEU A 212 -0.47 5.04 13.19
CA LEU A 212 0.05 4.43 14.42
C LEU A 212 1.37 3.71 14.17
N LEU A 213 1.46 2.87 13.13
CA LEU A 213 2.69 2.19 12.75
C LEU A 213 3.84 3.19 12.54
N THR A 214 3.59 4.24 11.76
CA THR A 214 4.60 5.26 11.47
C THR A 214 5.02 6.02 12.73
N THR A 215 4.08 6.35 13.62
CA THR A 215 4.35 7.00 14.90
C THR A 215 5.24 6.14 15.80
N VAL A 216 4.96 4.84 15.90
CA VAL A 216 5.78 3.91 16.69
C VAL A 216 7.19 3.76 16.12
N ILE A 217 7.31 3.65 14.79
CA ILE A 217 8.63 3.64 14.13
C ILE A 217 9.38 4.95 14.39
N MET A 218 8.70 6.10 14.36
CA MET A 218 9.32 7.40 14.65
C MET A 218 9.87 7.48 16.07
N VAL A 219 9.21 6.89 17.07
CA VAL A 219 9.75 6.80 18.44
C VAL A 219 11.08 6.04 18.46
N VAL A 220 11.15 4.90 17.73
CA VAL A 220 12.41 4.13 17.60
C VAL A 220 13.49 4.97 16.91
N VAL A 221 13.13 5.68 15.84
CA VAL A 221 14.06 6.58 15.11
C VAL A 221 14.56 7.69 16.03
N LEU A 222 13.71 8.32 16.84
CA LEU A 222 14.11 9.34 17.79
C LEU A 222 15.12 8.81 18.82
N ILE A 223 14.92 7.62 19.35
CA ILE A 223 15.87 6.98 20.27
C ILE A 223 17.23 6.76 19.59
N VAL A 224 17.24 6.30 18.36
CA VAL A 224 18.47 6.09 17.58
C VAL A 224 19.17 7.43 17.33
N VAL A 225 18.46 8.45 16.89
CA VAL A 225 19.02 9.81 16.62
C VAL A 225 19.57 10.44 17.90
N TRP A 226 18.82 10.34 18.98
CA TRP A 226 19.25 10.87 20.30
C TRP A 226 20.56 10.25 20.76
N LYS A 227 20.75 8.92 20.60
CA LYS A 227 21.94 8.21 21.03
C LYS A 227 23.14 8.42 20.09
N SER A 228 22.90 8.66 18.78
CA SER A 228 23.97 8.59 17.77
C SER A 228 24.29 9.91 17.09
N LYS A 229 23.30 10.77 16.80
CA LYS A 229 23.45 12.07 16.12
C LYS A 229 22.61 13.17 16.76
N ARG A 230 22.83 13.45 18.02
CA ARG A 230 22.05 14.39 18.85
C ARG A 230 21.85 15.78 18.20
N LYS A 231 22.79 16.24 17.37
CA LYS A 231 22.66 17.51 16.64
C LYS A 231 21.48 17.52 15.63
N LEU A 232 21.06 16.37 15.16
CA LEU A 232 19.90 16.24 14.25
C LEU A 232 18.57 16.08 14.99
N LEU A 233 18.60 15.84 16.29
CA LEU A 233 17.41 15.57 17.10
C LEU A 233 16.31 16.63 16.94
N PRO A 234 16.58 17.95 16.89
CA PRO A 234 15.53 18.94 16.70
C PRO A 234 14.71 18.75 15.43
N PHE A 235 15.33 18.40 14.29
CA PHE A 235 14.63 18.13 13.03
C PHE A 235 13.66 16.96 13.19
N TYR A 236 14.09 15.88 13.82
CA TYR A 236 13.27 14.68 14.04
C TYR A 236 12.16 14.92 15.06
N LEU A 237 12.41 15.72 16.10
CA LEU A 237 11.39 16.10 17.06
C LEU A 237 10.28 16.92 16.41
N ILE A 238 10.63 17.89 15.54
CA ILE A 238 9.64 18.69 14.81
C ILE A 238 8.79 17.77 13.90
N ILE A 239 9.41 16.88 13.12
CA ILE A 239 8.69 15.93 12.27
C ILE A 239 7.76 15.04 13.09
N PHE A 240 8.25 14.51 14.21
CA PHE A 240 7.45 13.68 15.11
C PHE A 240 6.28 14.44 15.72
N THR A 241 6.52 15.68 16.19
CA THR A 241 5.47 16.52 16.77
C THR A 241 4.37 16.82 15.74
N ILE A 242 4.73 17.14 14.51
CA ILE A 242 3.76 17.36 13.42
C ILE A 242 2.96 16.07 13.13
N LEU A 243 3.64 14.92 13.01
CA LEU A 243 2.97 13.62 12.81
C LEU A 243 1.99 13.31 13.95
N LEU A 244 2.44 13.47 15.21
CA LEU A 244 1.65 13.17 16.37
C LEU A 244 0.47 14.15 16.53
N ALA A 245 0.69 15.46 16.32
CA ALA A 245 -0.35 16.47 16.36
C ALA A 245 -1.42 16.20 15.28
N SER A 246 -1.00 15.89 14.07
CA SER A 246 -1.89 15.51 12.96
C SER A 246 -2.70 14.26 13.28
N PHE A 247 -2.07 13.24 13.88
CA PHE A 247 -2.73 12.01 14.29
C PHE A 247 -3.73 12.25 15.42
N ILE A 248 -3.36 13.02 16.45
CA ILE A 248 -4.25 13.39 17.54
C ILE A 248 -5.44 14.19 17.00
N THR A 249 -5.22 15.17 16.12
CA THR A 249 -6.30 15.94 15.46
C THR A 249 -7.29 15.00 14.77
N SER A 250 -6.78 13.98 14.06
CA SER A 250 -7.65 12.99 13.42
C SER A 250 -8.43 12.15 14.46
N MET A 251 -7.80 11.78 15.57
CA MET A 251 -8.43 10.93 16.60
C MET A 251 -9.53 11.65 17.41
N ILE A 252 -9.36 12.94 17.71
CA ILE A 252 -10.30 13.71 18.52
C ILE A 252 -11.47 14.30 17.74
N ALA A 253 -11.58 14.01 16.44
CA ALA A 253 -12.65 14.52 15.59
C ALA A 253 -14.03 14.13 16.12
N PRO A 254 -14.99 15.07 16.18
CA PRO A 254 -16.37 14.77 16.63
C PRO A 254 -17.05 13.67 15.82
N GLY A 255 -16.79 13.60 14.51
CA GLY A 255 -17.36 12.56 13.62
C GLY A 255 -16.96 11.12 14.01
N ASN A 256 -15.83 10.94 14.72
CA ASN A 256 -15.45 9.59 15.18
C ASN A 256 -16.45 9.01 16.19
N SER A 257 -17.08 9.85 17.05
CA SER A 257 -18.10 9.40 18.00
C SER A 257 -19.37 8.96 17.28
N VAL A 258 -19.75 9.65 16.18
CA VAL A 258 -20.90 9.26 15.35
C VAL A 258 -20.68 7.88 14.75
N ARG A 259 -19.49 7.64 14.21
CA ARG A 259 -19.14 6.35 13.64
C ARG A 259 -19.01 5.25 14.70
N ALA A 260 -18.45 5.57 15.87
CA ALA A 260 -18.29 4.61 16.97
C ALA A 260 -19.63 4.13 17.54
N ALA A 261 -20.68 4.94 17.47
CA ALA A 261 -22.02 4.55 17.93
C ALA A 261 -22.62 3.40 17.10
N ALA A 262 -22.14 3.17 15.88
CA ALA A 262 -22.62 2.10 14.98
C ALA A 262 -21.85 0.77 15.11
N VAL A 263 -20.79 0.71 15.92
CA VAL A 263 -19.90 -0.46 16.02
C VAL A 263 -19.40 -0.66 17.45
N ASN A 264 -19.11 -1.91 17.81
CA ASN A 264 -18.56 -2.27 19.12
C ASN A 264 -17.06 -2.61 18.96
N GLY A 265 -16.20 -1.85 19.63
CA GLY A 265 -14.76 -2.06 19.65
C GLY A 265 -14.29 -2.90 20.84
N GLU A 266 -13.02 -3.30 20.83
CA GLU A 266 -12.37 -3.94 21.96
C GLU A 266 -11.83 -2.90 22.97
N SER A 267 -11.60 -3.33 24.22
CA SER A 267 -10.83 -2.50 25.16
C SER A 267 -9.38 -2.31 24.65
N PRO A 268 -8.70 -1.19 24.99
CA PRO A 268 -7.36 -0.92 24.48
C PRO A 268 -6.36 -2.06 24.72
N ILE A 269 -6.35 -2.63 25.93
CA ILE A 269 -5.43 -3.72 26.29
C ILE A 269 -5.74 -4.98 25.47
N LYS A 270 -7.02 -5.31 25.31
CA LYS A 270 -7.47 -6.47 24.52
C LYS A 270 -7.09 -6.31 23.06
N ALA A 271 -7.30 -5.12 22.46
CA ALA A 271 -6.91 -4.81 21.10
C ALA A 271 -5.39 -4.96 20.86
N ILE A 272 -4.56 -4.54 21.81
CA ILE A 272 -3.10 -4.70 21.74
C ILE A 272 -2.71 -6.19 21.78
N ILE A 273 -3.27 -6.97 22.70
CA ILE A 273 -2.97 -8.42 22.81
C ILE A 273 -3.42 -9.14 21.54
N HIS A 274 -4.66 -8.88 21.08
CA HIS A 274 -5.20 -9.51 19.88
C HIS A 274 -4.42 -9.08 18.62
N SER A 275 -3.92 -7.85 18.56
CA SER A 275 -3.11 -7.41 17.41
C SER A 275 -1.83 -8.25 17.24
N VAL A 276 -1.19 -8.64 18.34
CA VAL A 276 -0.01 -9.54 18.29
C VAL A 276 -0.42 -10.94 17.86
N PHE A 277 -1.53 -11.46 18.38
CA PHE A 277 -2.04 -12.78 18.00
C PHE A 277 -2.39 -12.83 16.50
N TYR A 278 -3.16 -11.83 16.00
CA TYR A 278 -3.51 -11.77 14.59
C TYR A 278 -2.29 -11.52 13.70
N ALA A 279 -1.30 -10.74 14.15
CA ALA A 279 -0.06 -10.54 13.42
C ALA A 279 0.68 -11.87 13.19
N MET A 280 0.82 -12.70 14.22
CA MET A 280 1.45 -14.01 14.12
C MET A 280 0.65 -14.95 13.20
N ASN A 281 -0.68 -14.94 13.32
CA ASN A 281 -1.56 -15.74 12.47
C ASN A 281 -1.44 -15.35 10.99
N TYR A 282 -1.43 -14.04 10.67
CA TYR A 282 -1.23 -13.58 9.30
C TYR A 282 0.15 -13.93 8.75
N ILE A 283 1.22 -13.77 9.53
CA ILE A 283 2.56 -14.19 9.12
C ILE A 283 2.56 -15.68 8.74
N ALA A 284 1.95 -16.55 9.56
CA ALA A 284 1.86 -17.98 9.29
C ALA A 284 0.98 -18.26 8.04
N LYS A 285 -0.21 -17.66 7.96
CA LYS A 285 -1.17 -17.86 6.86
C LYS A 285 -0.61 -17.43 5.50
N TRP A 286 0.13 -16.32 5.45
CA TRP A 286 0.65 -15.77 4.20
C TRP A 286 1.96 -16.41 3.74
N THR A 287 2.64 -17.19 4.63
CA THR A 287 3.89 -17.86 4.29
C THR A 287 3.63 -19.16 3.52
N GLY A 288 3.20 -19.03 2.28
CA GLY A 288 3.03 -20.14 1.34
C GLY A 288 4.30 -20.41 0.51
N LEU A 289 4.23 -21.39 -0.41
CA LEU A 289 5.38 -21.81 -1.24
C LEU A 289 5.98 -20.67 -2.07
N ALA A 290 5.15 -19.81 -2.68
CA ALA A 290 5.62 -18.67 -3.45
C ALA A 290 6.41 -17.68 -2.60
N GLN A 291 5.90 -17.38 -1.40
CA GLN A 291 6.52 -16.48 -0.44
C GLN A 291 7.84 -17.05 0.07
N ILE A 292 7.84 -18.34 0.44
CA ILE A 292 9.06 -19.06 0.87
C ILE A 292 10.13 -19.01 -0.23
N ALA A 293 9.76 -19.29 -1.49
CA ALA A 293 10.69 -19.21 -2.61
C ALA A 293 11.29 -17.81 -2.78
N GLY A 294 10.44 -16.76 -2.72
CA GLY A 294 10.91 -15.38 -2.76
C GLY A 294 11.85 -15.04 -1.60
N PHE A 295 11.52 -15.46 -0.37
CA PHE A 295 12.37 -15.21 0.81
C PHE A 295 13.68 -15.99 0.78
N ILE A 296 13.72 -17.20 0.22
CA ILE A 296 14.96 -17.94 -0.02
C ILE A 296 15.85 -17.16 -0.98
N PHE A 297 15.28 -16.60 -2.06
CA PHE A 297 16.06 -15.81 -3.00
C PHE A 297 16.61 -14.52 -2.34
N ILE A 298 15.79 -13.84 -1.53
CA ILE A 298 16.23 -12.68 -0.72
C ILE A 298 17.32 -13.11 0.26
N ALA A 299 17.20 -14.27 0.92
CA ALA A 299 18.21 -14.80 1.84
C ALA A 299 19.57 -15.03 1.14
N ILE A 300 19.55 -15.58 -0.06
CA ILE A 300 20.78 -15.77 -0.86
C ILE A 300 21.47 -14.44 -1.11
N ILE A 301 20.71 -13.42 -1.56
CA ILE A 301 21.25 -12.07 -1.80
C ILE A 301 21.75 -11.44 -0.49
N ALA A 302 20.93 -11.52 0.55
CA ALA A 302 21.28 -10.98 1.87
C ALA A 302 22.57 -11.59 2.40
N PHE A 303 22.76 -12.91 2.25
CA PHE A 303 23.98 -13.59 2.65
C PHE A 303 25.21 -13.09 1.89
N ILE A 304 25.11 -12.86 0.58
CA ILE A 304 26.20 -12.31 -0.26
C ILE A 304 26.55 -10.89 0.18
N VAL A 305 25.54 -10.04 0.34
CA VAL A 305 25.70 -8.60 0.57
C VAL A 305 26.21 -8.34 1.98
N THR A 306 25.66 -9.02 2.99
CA THR A 306 26.02 -8.82 4.39
C THR A 306 27.40 -9.35 4.75
N LYS A 307 27.99 -10.24 3.93
CA LYS A 307 29.37 -10.70 4.11
C LYS A 307 30.38 -9.55 4.11
N LYS A 308 30.09 -8.45 3.40
CA LYS A 308 30.93 -7.24 3.33
C LYS A 308 30.48 -6.13 4.28
N SER A 309 29.38 -6.32 4.99
CA SER A 309 28.81 -5.31 5.89
C SER A 309 29.73 -5.07 7.09
N LYS A 310 29.87 -3.81 7.51
CA LYS A 310 30.54 -3.42 8.76
C LYS A 310 29.62 -3.48 9.97
N TYR A 311 28.29 -3.61 9.75
CA TYR A 311 27.29 -3.67 10.82
C TYR A 311 27.39 -4.97 11.62
N GLN A 312 27.13 -4.93 12.92
CA GLN A 312 27.39 -6.04 13.83
C GLN A 312 26.28 -7.08 13.93
N TYR A 313 25.06 -6.75 13.52
CA TYR A 313 23.87 -7.64 13.58
C TYR A 313 23.69 -8.34 14.94
N LYS A 314 23.79 -7.57 16.05
CA LYS A 314 23.67 -8.09 17.40
C LYS A 314 22.22 -8.42 17.76
N TYR A 315 22.01 -9.41 18.61
CA TYR A 315 20.70 -9.75 19.20
C TYR A 315 19.57 -10.02 18.19
N PRO A 316 19.73 -10.97 17.25
CA PRO A 316 18.74 -11.21 16.19
C PRO A 316 17.35 -11.57 16.73
N LEU A 317 17.25 -12.32 17.83
CA LEU A 317 15.96 -12.66 18.44
C LEU A 317 15.22 -11.42 18.97
N LEU A 318 15.94 -10.50 19.63
CA LEU A 318 15.35 -9.26 20.11
C LEU A 318 14.85 -8.39 18.96
N VAL A 319 15.62 -8.30 17.87
CA VAL A 319 15.23 -7.56 16.67
C VAL A 319 14.00 -8.20 16.02
N PHE A 320 13.94 -9.53 15.96
CA PHE A 320 12.77 -10.25 15.47
C PHE A 320 11.52 -9.92 16.30
N ILE A 321 11.58 -10.08 17.62
CA ILE A 321 10.47 -9.79 18.52
C ILE A 321 10.02 -8.31 18.37
N ALA A 322 10.96 -7.36 18.40
CA ALA A 322 10.65 -5.95 18.28
C ALA A 322 9.99 -5.63 16.92
N SER A 323 10.47 -6.22 15.83
CA SER A 323 9.91 -6.00 14.50
C SER A 323 8.50 -6.58 14.35
N VAL A 324 8.22 -7.73 14.95
CA VAL A 324 6.86 -8.32 14.99
C VAL A 324 5.92 -7.46 15.83
N LEU A 325 6.35 -6.94 16.97
CA LEU A 325 5.55 -6.04 17.81
C LEU A 325 5.24 -4.73 17.06
N ILE A 326 6.22 -4.15 16.36
CA ILE A 326 6.01 -2.97 15.50
C ILE A 326 5.01 -3.30 14.39
N PHE A 327 5.15 -4.44 13.72
CA PHE A 327 4.20 -4.89 12.70
C PHE A 327 2.78 -5.02 13.26
N ALA A 328 2.62 -5.56 14.46
CA ALA A 328 1.33 -5.76 15.11
C ALA A 328 0.58 -4.43 15.39
N THR A 329 1.30 -3.32 15.58
CA THR A 329 0.66 -2.03 15.90
C THR A 329 -0.36 -1.56 14.86
N GLN A 330 -0.17 -1.91 13.58
CA GLN A 330 -1.12 -1.53 12.52
C GLN A 330 -2.46 -2.26 12.59
N LEU A 331 -2.56 -3.39 13.31
CA LEU A 331 -3.81 -4.12 13.53
C LEU A 331 -4.59 -3.60 14.77
N THR A 332 -3.93 -2.85 15.64
CA THR A 332 -4.55 -2.35 16.89
C THR A 332 -5.73 -1.39 16.64
N PRO A 333 -5.64 -0.39 15.72
CA PRO A 333 -6.73 0.56 15.53
C PRO A 333 -8.07 -0.07 15.09
N PRO A 334 -8.13 -0.97 14.10
CA PRO A 334 -9.40 -1.58 13.71
C PRO A 334 -9.94 -2.54 14.78
N LEU A 335 -9.09 -3.27 15.51
CA LEU A 335 -9.52 -4.08 16.65
C LEU A 335 -10.12 -3.23 17.76
N TYR A 336 -9.47 -2.11 18.10
CA TYR A 336 -9.98 -1.16 19.07
C TYR A 336 -11.32 -0.53 18.63
N ALA A 337 -11.44 -0.16 17.35
CA ALA A 337 -12.60 0.56 16.86
C ALA A 337 -13.79 -0.35 16.52
N MET A 338 -13.56 -1.60 16.06
CA MET A 338 -14.60 -2.43 15.41
C MET A 338 -14.53 -3.90 15.81
N SER A 339 -13.69 -4.31 16.77
CA SER A 339 -13.45 -5.72 17.14
C SER A 339 -13.09 -6.62 15.93
N SER A 340 -12.50 -6.04 14.89
CA SER A 340 -12.18 -6.71 13.63
C SER A 340 -10.80 -6.27 13.15
N VAL A 341 -10.13 -7.11 12.36
CA VAL A 341 -8.86 -6.75 11.71
C VAL A 341 -9.03 -5.78 10.53
N GLY A 342 -10.27 -5.41 10.23
CA GLY A 342 -10.61 -4.49 9.14
C GLY A 342 -10.96 -5.19 7.81
N ALA A 343 -11.36 -4.38 6.83
CA ALA A 343 -11.70 -4.83 5.48
C ALA A 343 -10.44 -5.20 4.67
N GLY A 344 -10.64 -5.76 3.49
CA GLY A 344 -9.58 -6.19 2.58
C GLY A 344 -8.52 -5.13 2.32
N ARG A 345 -8.92 -3.86 2.15
CA ARG A 345 -8.02 -2.71 1.98
C ARG A 345 -7.05 -2.49 3.15
N GLN A 346 -7.47 -2.74 4.39
CA GLN A 346 -6.60 -2.70 5.55
C GLN A 346 -5.66 -3.91 5.56
N VAL A 347 -6.18 -5.09 5.23
CA VAL A 347 -5.38 -6.31 5.16
C VAL A 347 -4.30 -6.21 4.07
N ASN A 348 -4.56 -5.48 2.98
CA ASN A 348 -3.56 -5.22 1.93
C ASN A 348 -2.31 -4.52 2.47
N ILE A 349 -2.44 -3.49 3.33
CA ILE A 349 -1.25 -2.82 3.88
C ILE A 349 -0.50 -3.68 4.89
N TYR A 350 -1.19 -4.55 5.63
CA TYR A 350 -0.52 -5.55 6.48
C TYR A 350 0.27 -6.53 5.61
N TYR A 351 -0.28 -6.94 4.49
CA TYR A 351 0.36 -7.83 3.54
C TYR A 351 1.62 -7.22 2.91
N TYR A 352 1.58 -5.93 2.51
CA TYR A 352 2.76 -5.23 2.05
C TYR A 352 3.83 -5.11 3.14
N SER A 353 3.41 -4.77 4.36
CA SER A 353 4.30 -4.69 5.53
C SER A 353 4.92 -6.04 5.89
N TYR A 354 4.19 -7.15 5.72
CA TYR A 354 4.67 -8.50 5.94
C TYR A 354 5.89 -8.83 5.08
N TYR A 355 5.88 -8.48 3.80
CA TYR A 355 7.04 -8.71 2.94
C TYR A 355 8.27 -7.95 3.39
N LEU A 356 8.10 -6.71 3.82
CA LEU A 356 9.21 -5.92 4.37
C LEU A 356 9.69 -6.48 5.71
N LEU A 357 8.78 -6.88 6.59
CA LEU A 357 9.09 -7.49 7.88
C LEU A 357 9.94 -8.75 7.73
N VAL A 358 9.48 -9.70 6.91
CA VAL A 358 10.18 -10.98 6.72
C VAL A 358 11.51 -10.75 6.00
N SER A 359 11.52 -9.92 4.94
CA SER A 359 12.76 -9.59 4.22
C SER A 359 13.79 -8.93 5.14
N PHE A 360 13.37 -8.01 6.01
CA PHE A 360 14.25 -7.38 7.00
C PHE A 360 14.84 -8.40 7.97
N ASN A 361 14.02 -9.30 8.54
CA ASN A 361 14.48 -10.32 9.47
C ASN A 361 15.40 -11.35 8.80
N VAL A 362 15.09 -11.78 7.58
CA VAL A 362 15.95 -12.64 6.77
C VAL A 362 17.31 -11.97 6.53
N PHE A 363 17.29 -10.69 6.16
CA PHE A 363 18.51 -9.92 5.92
C PHE A 363 19.36 -9.78 7.20
N TYR A 364 18.70 -9.48 8.32
CA TYR A 364 19.36 -9.34 9.61
C TYR A 364 19.97 -10.66 10.10
N LEU A 365 19.23 -11.76 9.97
CA LEU A 365 19.69 -13.10 10.33
C LEU A 365 20.89 -13.55 9.48
N CYS A 366 20.84 -13.34 8.15
CA CYS A 366 21.98 -13.63 7.27
C CYS A 366 23.21 -12.82 7.64
N GLY A 367 23.05 -11.57 8.04
CA GLY A 367 24.13 -10.73 8.54
C GLY A 367 24.75 -11.26 9.84
N TRP A 368 23.91 -11.70 10.77
CA TRP A 368 24.34 -12.32 12.02
C TRP A 368 25.11 -13.63 11.79
N ILE A 369 24.57 -14.51 10.93
CA ILE A 369 25.22 -15.78 10.53
C ILE A 369 26.61 -15.52 9.95
N ASN A 370 26.73 -14.54 9.04
CA ASN A 370 28.00 -14.16 8.43
C ASN A 370 29.00 -13.63 9.46
N ARG A 371 28.55 -12.84 10.43
CA ARG A 371 29.40 -12.30 11.50
C ARG A 371 29.89 -13.38 12.46
N LYS A 372 29.05 -14.36 12.77
CA LYS A 372 29.42 -15.50 13.62
C LYS A 372 30.21 -16.57 12.88
N LYS A 373 30.38 -16.44 11.54
CA LYS A 373 31.08 -17.43 10.69
C LYS A 373 30.52 -18.86 10.85
N ILE A 374 29.18 -18.97 11.10
CA ILE A 374 28.53 -20.27 11.33
C ILE A 374 28.63 -21.17 10.10
N PHE A 375 28.54 -20.56 8.89
CA PHE A 375 28.71 -21.28 7.63
C PHE A 375 29.84 -20.67 6.80
N ILE A 376 30.85 -21.52 6.48
CA ILE A 376 31.92 -21.19 5.53
C ILE A 376 31.52 -21.81 4.18
N ILE A 377 30.79 -21.03 3.37
CA ILE A 377 30.37 -21.49 2.05
C ILE A 377 31.52 -21.34 1.06
N ASN A 378 31.96 -22.45 0.48
CA ASN A 378 33.01 -22.48 -0.53
C ASN A 378 32.48 -21.95 -1.88
N SER A 379 33.12 -20.92 -2.41
CA SER A 379 32.63 -20.12 -3.55
C SER A 379 32.46 -20.85 -4.88
N LYS A 380 33.15 -21.99 -5.10
CA LYS A 380 33.12 -22.72 -6.37
C LYS A 380 31.82 -23.53 -6.56
N ASN A 381 31.29 -24.15 -5.53
CA ASN A 381 30.05 -24.95 -5.60
C ASN A 381 28.79 -24.07 -5.60
N PHE A 382 28.88 -22.90 -4.98
CA PHE A 382 27.78 -21.98 -4.86
C PHE A 382 27.32 -21.36 -6.22
N ARG A 383 28.24 -21.23 -7.20
CA ARG A 383 27.95 -20.62 -8.50
C ARG A 383 27.00 -21.42 -9.41
N LYS A 384 27.08 -22.74 -9.36
CA LYS A 384 26.15 -23.64 -10.10
C LYS A 384 24.78 -23.71 -9.41
N SER A 385 24.77 -23.64 -8.07
CA SER A 385 23.56 -23.65 -7.27
C SER A 385 22.69 -22.39 -7.44
N TYR A 386 23.25 -21.21 -7.74
CA TYR A 386 22.46 -19.99 -7.93
C TYR A 386 21.55 -20.01 -9.16
N ALA A 387 22.08 -20.43 -10.30
CA ALA A 387 21.28 -20.53 -11.51
C ALA A 387 20.15 -21.56 -11.32
N LEU A 388 20.48 -22.71 -10.73
CA LEU A 388 19.52 -23.77 -10.45
C LEU A 388 18.47 -23.31 -9.41
N CYS A 389 18.89 -22.69 -8.31
CA CYS A 389 17.98 -22.13 -7.31
C CYS A 389 17.11 -21.01 -7.89
N GLY A 390 17.68 -20.10 -8.69
CA GLY A 390 16.91 -19.04 -9.35
C GLY A 390 15.84 -19.60 -10.28
N THR A 391 16.19 -20.61 -11.10
CA THR A 391 15.24 -21.28 -11.99
C THR A 391 14.18 -22.05 -11.21
N LEU A 392 14.57 -22.80 -10.17
CA LEU A 392 13.64 -23.54 -9.31
C LEU A 392 12.69 -22.59 -8.57
N ILE A 393 13.17 -21.42 -8.13
CA ILE A 393 12.36 -20.40 -7.44
C ILE A 393 11.31 -19.82 -8.40
N VAL A 394 11.68 -19.46 -9.64
CA VAL A 394 10.74 -18.99 -10.65
C VAL A 394 9.70 -20.09 -10.95
N ILE A 395 10.14 -21.32 -11.07
CA ILE A 395 9.26 -22.48 -11.26
C ILE A 395 8.35 -22.67 -10.04
N CYS A 396 8.88 -22.59 -8.82
CA CYS A 396 8.08 -22.71 -7.58
C CYS A 396 7.08 -21.56 -7.42
N ILE A 397 7.43 -20.31 -7.76
CA ILE A 397 6.50 -19.18 -7.76
C ILE A 397 5.37 -19.42 -8.76
N PHE A 398 5.71 -19.87 -9.95
CA PHE A 398 4.73 -20.16 -11.00
C PHE A 398 3.82 -21.34 -10.61
N PHE A 399 4.39 -22.47 -10.18
CA PHE A 399 3.61 -23.67 -9.78
C PHE A 399 2.84 -23.48 -8.49
N SER A 400 3.33 -22.74 -7.50
CA SER A 400 2.58 -22.52 -6.28
C SER A 400 1.38 -21.59 -6.47
N GLY A 401 1.48 -20.64 -7.39
CA GLY A 401 0.35 -19.89 -7.89
C GLY A 401 -0.72 -20.79 -8.48
N CYS A 402 -0.31 -21.75 -9.32
CA CYS A 402 -1.22 -22.69 -9.96
C CYS A 402 -1.85 -23.73 -9.02
N LEU A 403 -1.12 -24.20 -7.99
CA LEU A 403 -1.53 -25.34 -7.16
C LEU A 403 -2.28 -24.95 -5.88
N ASN A 404 -1.93 -23.82 -5.24
CA ASN A 404 -2.43 -23.49 -3.91
C ASN A 404 -3.45 -22.33 -3.86
N TYR A 405 -3.51 -21.48 -4.88
CA TYR A 405 -4.34 -20.26 -4.85
C TYR A 405 -5.44 -20.24 -5.95
N GLY A 406 -5.41 -21.18 -6.90
CA GLY A 406 -6.18 -21.01 -8.13
C GLY A 406 -5.60 -19.87 -9.00
N LEU A 407 -5.61 -20.04 -10.31
CA LEU A 407 -5.06 -19.05 -11.24
C LEU A 407 -5.70 -17.66 -11.10
N HIS A 408 -7.00 -17.61 -10.77
CA HIS A 408 -7.77 -16.38 -10.56
C HIS A 408 -7.34 -15.56 -9.32
N ASN A 409 -6.59 -16.14 -8.40
CA ASN A 409 -6.10 -15.39 -7.24
C ASN A 409 -4.84 -14.57 -7.53
N ILE A 410 -4.14 -14.83 -8.63
CA ILE A 410 -2.98 -14.07 -9.07
C ILE A 410 -3.45 -12.87 -9.88
N THR A 411 -3.20 -11.65 -9.42
CA THR A 411 -3.74 -10.43 -10.04
C THR A 411 -3.43 -10.33 -11.55
N PHE A 412 -2.19 -10.64 -11.96
CA PHE A 412 -1.81 -10.67 -13.38
C PHE A 412 -2.66 -11.65 -14.19
N VAL A 413 -2.82 -12.87 -13.69
CA VAL A 413 -3.54 -13.93 -14.41
C VAL A 413 -5.02 -13.60 -14.51
N ASP A 414 -5.61 -13.16 -13.40
CA ASP A 414 -7.02 -12.78 -13.32
C ASP A 414 -7.37 -11.64 -14.28
N THR A 415 -6.60 -10.53 -14.22
CA THR A 415 -6.82 -9.39 -15.10
C THR A 415 -6.55 -9.74 -16.57
N PHE A 416 -5.54 -10.57 -16.87
CA PHE A 416 -5.25 -11.01 -18.23
C PHE A 416 -6.36 -11.90 -18.81
N LEU A 417 -6.83 -12.88 -18.03
CA LEU A 417 -7.92 -13.77 -18.47
C LEU A 417 -9.24 -13.03 -18.65
N ALA A 418 -9.57 -12.10 -17.75
CA ALA A 418 -10.76 -11.27 -17.88
C ALA A 418 -10.70 -10.38 -19.13
N LEU A 419 -9.56 -9.76 -19.43
CA LEU A 419 -9.36 -8.98 -20.67
C LEU A 419 -9.53 -9.85 -21.92
N LYS A 420 -8.98 -11.08 -21.89
CA LYS A 420 -9.12 -12.04 -23.00
C LYS A 420 -10.59 -12.46 -23.21
N ASN A 421 -11.34 -12.59 -22.14
CA ASN A 421 -12.75 -12.99 -22.18
C ASN A 421 -13.71 -11.83 -22.46
N GLY A 422 -13.23 -10.58 -22.50
CA GLY A 422 -14.04 -9.39 -22.76
C GLY A 422 -14.89 -8.91 -21.59
N THR A 423 -14.72 -9.48 -20.38
CA THR A 423 -15.56 -9.10 -19.21
C THR A 423 -15.41 -7.63 -18.79
N PRO A 424 -14.19 -7.02 -18.72
CA PRO A 424 -14.05 -5.61 -18.43
C PRO A 424 -14.71 -4.69 -19.45
N GLN A 425 -14.64 -5.07 -20.75
CA GLN A 425 -15.27 -4.33 -21.84
C GLN A 425 -16.79 -4.37 -21.75
N ALA A 426 -17.36 -5.54 -21.43
CA ALA A 426 -18.81 -5.69 -21.23
C ALA A 426 -19.28 -4.85 -20.01
N TYR A 427 -18.52 -4.89 -18.91
CA TYR A 427 -18.78 -4.05 -17.72
C TYR A 427 -18.79 -2.55 -18.08
N ASP A 428 -17.82 -2.09 -18.85
CA ASP A 428 -17.70 -0.68 -19.28
C ASP A 428 -18.94 -0.25 -20.09
N ILE A 429 -19.39 -1.07 -21.04
CA ILE A 429 -20.59 -0.80 -21.84
C ILE A 429 -21.83 -0.71 -20.93
N GLU A 430 -22.07 -1.70 -20.08
CA GLU A 430 -23.23 -1.71 -19.17
C GLU A 430 -23.20 -0.53 -18.18
N TYR A 431 -21.99 -0.14 -17.71
CA TYR A 431 -21.84 1.01 -16.83
C TYR A 431 -22.14 2.31 -17.56
N MET A 432 -21.62 2.51 -18.77
CA MET A 432 -21.86 3.73 -19.56
C MET A 432 -23.33 3.86 -19.96
N ASP A 433 -23.99 2.76 -20.31
CA ASP A 433 -25.44 2.75 -20.57
C ASP A 433 -26.22 3.16 -19.33
N ARG A 434 -25.87 2.63 -18.15
CA ARG A 434 -26.44 3.04 -16.86
C ARG A 434 -26.28 4.54 -16.61
N ILE A 435 -25.09 5.10 -16.86
CA ILE A 435 -24.85 6.53 -16.66
C ILE A 435 -25.64 7.37 -17.66
N ALA A 436 -25.79 6.91 -18.90
CA ALA A 436 -26.63 7.56 -19.89
C ALA A 436 -28.11 7.58 -19.47
N ASP A 437 -28.62 6.47 -18.96
CA ASP A 437 -29.98 6.38 -18.38
C ASP A 437 -30.17 7.37 -17.23
N ILE A 438 -29.24 7.43 -16.28
CA ILE A 438 -29.30 8.38 -15.16
C ILE A 438 -29.31 9.83 -15.67
N LYS A 439 -28.44 10.18 -16.58
CA LYS A 439 -28.33 11.53 -17.17
C LYS A 439 -29.57 11.92 -18.01
N SER A 440 -30.28 10.94 -18.58
CA SER A 440 -31.54 11.18 -19.28
C SER A 440 -32.74 11.40 -18.35
N GLY A 441 -32.53 11.28 -17.02
CA GLY A 441 -33.58 11.44 -16.02
C GLY A 441 -34.32 10.14 -15.65
N ASN A 442 -33.86 8.99 -16.14
CA ASN A 442 -34.42 7.69 -15.71
C ASN A 442 -34.14 7.47 -14.24
N THR A 443 -35.17 7.16 -13.46
CA THR A 443 -35.06 6.90 -12.01
C THR A 443 -34.97 5.41 -11.67
N VAL A 444 -35.35 4.54 -12.61
CA VAL A 444 -35.37 3.08 -12.46
C VAL A 444 -34.26 2.51 -13.37
N ILE A 445 -33.20 2.01 -12.76
CA ILE A 445 -31.93 1.68 -13.43
C ILE A 445 -31.70 0.16 -13.39
N LYS A 446 -31.23 -0.39 -14.49
CA LYS A 446 -30.88 -1.82 -14.59
C LYS A 446 -29.63 -2.15 -13.76
N ASP A 447 -29.51 -3.41 -13.32
CA ASP A 447 -28.29 -3.89 -12.69
C ASP A 447 -27.18 -4.10 -13.74
N ILE A 448 -25.93 -4.17 -13.29
CA ILE A 448 -24.77 -4.54 -14.10
C ILE A 448 -24.50 -6.03 -13.85
N GLU A 449 -24.51 -6.81 -14.91
CA GLU A 449 -24.33 -8.25 -14.83
C GLU A 449 -22.88 -8.66 -15.06
N SER A 450 -22.18 -7.95 -15.95
CA SER A 450 -20.81 -8.27 -16.39
C SER A 450 -19.75 -7.65 -15.48
N VAL A 451 -19.70 -8.00 -14.19
CA VAL A 451 -18.71 -7.43 -13.24
C VAL A 451 -17.50 -8.35 -13.12
N PRO A 452 -16.27 -7.91 -13.50
CA PRO A 452 -15.06 -8.67 -13.23
C PRO A 452 -14.81 -8.86 -11.72
N ASP A 453 -14.26 -10.01 -11.30
CA ASP A 453 -13.99 -10.33 -9.89
C ASP A 453 -13.10 -9.31 -9.18
N PHE A 454 -12.24 -8.62 -9.92
CA PHE A 454 -11.37 -7.57 -9.38
C PHE A 454 -12.00 -6.17 -9.42
N PHE A 455 -13.23 -6.00 -9.90
CA PHE A 455 -14.05 -4.80 -9.70
C PHE A 455 -15.12 -5.12 -8.64
N ALA A 456 -15.39 -4.20 -7.71
CA ALA A 456 -16.42 -4.47 -6.71
C ALA A 456 -17.80 -4.10 -7.26
N PRO A 457 -18.78 -4.98 -7.16
CA PRO A 457 -20.15 -4.66 -7.46
C PRO A 457 -20.81 -3.98 -6.25
N LEU A 458 -20.48 -2.71 -5.99
CA LEU A 458 -21.27 -1.92 -5.05
C LEU A 458 -22.42 -1.30 -5.82
N SER A 459 -23.48 -2.10 -5.97
CA SER A 459 -24.64 -1.81 -6.78
C SER A 459 -25.65 -0.90 -6.07
N ILE A 460 -26.43 -0.15 -6.87
CA ILE A 460 -27.67 0.50 -6.45
C ILE A 460 -28.64 -0.57 -5.91
N LYS A 461 -29.61 -0.13 -5.08
CA LYS A 461 -30.63 -0.99 -4.48
C LYS A 461 -32.03 -0.51 -4.86
N GLU A 462 -33.02 -1.34 -4.62
CA GLU A 462 -34.46 -1.01 -4.84
C GLU A 462 -34.89 0.18 -3.98
N ASP A 463 -34.38 0.27 -2.74
CA ASP A 463 -34.68 1.41 -1.86
C ASP A 463 -33.92 2.66 -2.31
N SER A 464 -34.65 3.67 -2.77
CA SER A 464 -34.11 4.97 -3.16
C SER A 464 -33.38 5.68 -2.02
N ASN A 465 -33.69 5.36 -0.75
CA ASN A 465 -33.02 5.92 0.42
C ASN A 465 -31.73 5.19 0.76
N PHE A 466 -31.39 4.11 0.07
CA PHE A 466 -30.11 3.45 0.25
C PHE A 466 -28.96 4.45 0.00
N TRP A 467 -27.97 4.44 0.84
CA TRP A 467 -26.95 5.48 0.87
C TRP A 467 -26.19 5.65 -0.46
N ILE A 468 -25.93 4.55 -1.20
CA ILE A 468 -25.28 4.61 -2.53
C ILE A 468 -26.22 5.30 -3.52
N ASN A 469 -27.49 4.92 -3.56
CA ASN A 469 -28.48 5.51 -4.45
C ASN A 469 -28.56 7.03 -4.27
N ARG A 470 -28.61 7.50 -3.01
CA ARG A 470 -28.62 8.93 -2.69
C ARG A 470 -27.35 9.64 -3.09
N GLN A 471 -26.18 9.02 -2.96
CA GLN A 471 -24.90 9.63 -3.36
C GLN A 471 -24.82 9.76 -4.88
N ILE A 472 -25.18 8.74 -5.63
CA ILE A 472 -25.22 8.78 -7.10
C ILE A 472 -26.23 9.81 -7.58
N ALA A 473 -27.43 9.84 -7.00
CA ALA A 473 -28.46 10.81 -7.36
C ALA A 473 -27.97 12.26 -7.21
N ARG A 474 -27.34 12.58 -6.06
CA ARG A 474 -26.77 13.91 -5.84
C ARG A 474 -25.60 14.26 -6.77
N TYR A 475 -24.75 13.28 -7.07
CA TYR A 475 -23.60 13.47 -7.95
C TYR A 475 -24.01 13.82 -9.40
N TYR A 476 -25.14 13.25 -9.86
CA TYR A 476 -25.70 13.48 -11.20
C TYR A 476 -26.85 14.49 -11.23
N ASP A 477 -27.17 15.12 -10.09
CA ASP A 477 -28.25 16.12 -9.97
C ASP A 477 -29.64 15.58 -10.39
N VAL A 478 -29.93 14.30 -10.04
CA VAL A 478 -31.24 13.67 -10.26
C VAL A 478 -31.97 13.48 -8.94
N GLU A 479 -33.32 13.48 -8.99
CA GLU A 479 -34.15 13.44 -7.78
C GLU A 479 -33.93 12.15 -6.96
N LYS A 480 -33.96 11.01 -7.62
CA LYS A 480 -33.81 9.69 -7.00
C LYS A 480 -33.37 8.63 -8.00
N ILE A 481 -32.80 7.54 -7.49
CA ILE A 481 -32.40 6.36 -8.29
C ILE A 481 -32.86 5.12 -7.53
N THR A 482 -33.39 4.13 -8.25
CA THR A 482 -33.76 2.82 -7.73
C THR A 482 -33.27 1.74 -8.69
N LEU A 483 -32.99 0.55 -8.18
CA LEU A 483 -32.75 -0.63 -9.01
C LEU A 483 -34.07 -1.13 -9.59
N LYS A 484 -34.04 -1.51 -10.87
CA LYS A 484 -35.18 -2.18 -11.49
C LYS A 484 -35.34 -3.56 -10.86
N THR A 485 -36.53 -3.85 -10.30
CA THR A 485 -36.92 -5.20 -9.94
C THR A 485 -37.21 -6.00 -11.19
N GLU A 486 -36.74 -7.24 -11.27
CA GLU A 486 -37.11 -8.18 -12.33
C GLU A 486 -38.59 -8.45 -12.40
#